data_647a28f0445648eb0a1977380fa81e15
#
_entry.id   647a28f0445648eb0a1977380fa81e15
#
_cell.length_a   1.000
_cell.length_b   1.000
_cell.length_c   1.000
_cell.angle_alpha   90.00
_cell.angle_beta   90.00
_cell.angle_gamma   90.00
#
_symmetry.space_group_name_H-M   'P 1'
#
loop_
_entity.id
_entity.type
_entity.pdbx_description
1 polymer ?
#
loop_
_entity_poly.entity_id
_entity_poly.type
_entity_poly.pdbx_seq_one_letter_code
_entity_poly.pdbx_strand_id
1 'polypeptide(L)'
;TTTTDYFSTNIPKVSGAIVSITNSTNTVFNFVEVPNTGEYFCSNFVPVINETYTLTVVSKGQTYTATETLQPVAPITKLEQKNDGGITGDEIEVKTFYNDPAGIPNYYLYKYTYSNQVKSNLYVDRDEFFDGNEFFSISQNDELKKGDKIEITHYGISKAYYNYMSILVSIAGNNGGGPFQSPPATVRGNIINTTDKANYPLGYFSLSEIDFRSYTIQ
;
A
#
# COMPACT_ATOMS: atom_id res chain seq x y z
N THR A 1 12.46 4.72 -8.67
CA THR A 1 12.32 6.00 -9.39
C THR A 1 13.18 7.07 -8.72
N THR A 2 13.61 8.09 -9.46
CA THR A 2 14.15 9.32 -8.86
C THR A 2 13.02 10.27 -8.49
N THR A 3 13.34 11.40 -7.87
CA THR A 3 12.38 12.46 -7.57
C THR A 3 11.68 12.94 -8.83
N THR A 4 10.37 13.08 -8.79
CA THR A 4 9.55 13.59 -9.87
C THR A 4 8.58 14.65 -9.34
N ASP A 5 8.05 15.47 -10.21
CA ASP A 5 6.98 16.40 -9.91
C ASP A 5 5.66 15.66 -9.71
N TYR A 6 4.83 16.10 -8.77
CA TYR A 6 3.51 15.51 -8.48
C TYR A 6 2.59 15.48 -9.73
N PHE A 7 2.70 16.47 -10.58
CA PHE A 7 1.90 16.57 -11.80
C PHE A 7 2.56 15.92 -13.03
N SER A 8 3.80 15.44 -12.89
CA SER A 8 4.51 14.80 -14.01
C SER A 8 3.93 13.42 -14.31
N THR A 9 3.61 13.17 -15.55
CA THR A 9 3.28 11.84 -16.06
C THR A 9 4.53 10.99 -16.33
N ASN A 10 5.70 11.64 -16.40
CA ASN A 10 6.98 10.96 -16.60
C ASN A 10 7.62 10.64 -15.24
N ILE A 11 7.58 9.39 -14.86
CA ILE A 11 8.22 8.88 -13.65
C ILE A 11 9.62 8.35 -14.01
N PRO A 12 10.72 9.06 -13.66
CA PRO A 12 12.06 8.65 -14.03
C PRO A 12 12.41 7.31 -13.39
N LYS A 13 12.83 6.36 -14.20
CA LYS A 13 13.20 5.02 -13.75
C LYS A 13 14.63 5.01 -13.21
N VAL A 14 14.93 4.12 -12.26
CA VAL A 14 16.28 3.85 -11.80
C VAL A 14 16.68 2.48 -12.30
N SER A 15 17.49 2.46 -13.35
CA SER A 15 18.06 1.23 -13.92
C SER A 15 19.47 0.99 -13.40
N GLY A 16 19.89 -0.27 -13.40
CA GLY A 16 21.25 -0.68 -13.04
C GLY A 16 21.56 -0.59 -11.54
N ALA A 17 20.56 -0.53 -10.67
CA ALA A 17 20.77 -0.65 -9.24
C ALA A 17 21.05 -2.11 -8.85
N ILE A 18 21.82 -2.32 -7.79
CA ILE A 18 21.95 -3.62 -7.13
C ILE A 18 20.92 -3.65 -6.02
N VAL A 19 19.97 -4.60 -6.10
CA VAL A 19 18.86 -4.72 -5.14
C VAL A 19 18.89 -6.10 -4.51
N SER A 20 18.89 -6.15 -3.20
CA SER A 20 18.80 -7.40 -2.44
C SER A 20 17.93 -7.26 -1.20
N ILE A 21 17.33 -8.37 -0.78
CA ILE A 21 16.65 -8.51 0.49
C ILE A 21 17.37 -9.60 1.29
N THR A 22 17.63 -9.32 2.56
CA THR A 22 18.24 -10.28 3.50
C THR A 22 17.25 -10.59 4.61
N ASN A 23 17.04 -11.86 4.92
CA ASN A 23 16.19 -12.28 6.01
C ASN A 23 16.94 -12.36 7.36
N SER A 24 16.22 -12.72 8.43
CA SER A 24 16.75 -12.83 9.80
C SER A 24 17.87 -13.87 9.95
N THR A 25 17.95 -14.85 9.05
CA THR A 25 19.00 -15.88 9.03
C THR A 25 20.19 -15.53 8.13
N ASN A 26 20.27 -14.29 7.67
CA ASN A 26 21.28 -13.78 6.72
C ASN A 26 21.23 -14.42 5.32
N THR A 27 20.13 -15.04 4.94
CA THR A 27 19.94 -15.48 3.56
C THR A 27 19.67 -14.26 2.66
N VAL A 28 20.45 -14.14 1.58
CA VAL A 28 20.36 -13.01 0.63
C VAL A 28 19.59 -13.43 -0.61
N PHE A 29 18.57 -12.64 -0.94
CA PHE A 29 17.78 -12.75 -2.16
C PHE A 29 18.13 -11.58 -3.09
N ASN A 30 18.71 -11.90 -4.24
CA ASN A 30 19.10 -10.89 -5.22
C ASN A 30 17.97 -10.65 -6.21
N PHE A 31 17.62 -9.38 -6.40
CA PHE A 31 16.59 -8.96 -7.33
C PHE A 31 17.22 -8.51 -8.63
N VAL A 32 16.70 -8.98 -9.76
CA VAL A 32 17.17 -8.68 -11.10
C VAL A 32 16.23 -7.69 -11.76
N GLU A 33 16.78 -6.67 -12.40
CA GLU A 33 15.99 -5.67 -13.11
C GLU A 33 15.29 -6.29 -14.33
N VAL A 34 14.01 -6.01 -14.49
CA VAL A 34 13.33 -6.14 -15.78
C VAL A 34 13.90 -5.05 -16.69
N PRO A 35 14.51 -5.37 -17.82
CA PRO A 35 15.35 -4.43 -18.56
C PRO A 35 14.70 -3.07 -18.83
N ASN A 36 15.37 -2.00 -18.40
CA ASN A 36 14.96 -0.59 -18.58
C ASN A 36 13.61 -0.18 -17.95
N THR A 37 13.08 -0.96 -17.03
CA THR A 37 11.81 -0.64 -16.36
C THR A 37 12.00 0.03 -15.00
N GLY A 38 13.17 -0.16 -14.36
CA GLY A 38 13.41 0.19 -12.96
C GLY A 38 12.60 -0.68 -12.00
N GLU A 39 12.08 -1.81 -12.47
CA GLU A 39 11.42 -2.84 -11.68
C GLU A 39 12.41 -3.99 -11.46
N TYR A 40 12.47 -4.47 -10.22
CA TYR A 40 13.41 -5.51 -9.81
C TYR A 40 12.61 -6.69 -9.27
N PHE A 41 12.93 -7.88 -9.75
CA PHE A 41 12.20 -9.11 -9.45
C PHE A 41 13.13 -10.21 -8.93
N CYS A 42 12.65 -11.03 -8.00
CA CYS A 42 13.34 -12.20 -7.47
C CYS A 42 12.37 -13.39 -7.43
N SER A 43 12.57 -14.37 -8.30
CA SER A 43 11.65 -15.51 -8.45
C SER A 43 11.67 -16.51 -7.31
N ASN A 44 12.75 -16.53 -6.52
CA ASN A 44 12.93 -17.45 -5.40
C ASN A 44 12.76 -16.76 -4.04
N PHE A 45 12.32 -15.51 -4.00
CA PHE A 45 11.98 -14.83 -2.76
C PHE A 45 10.57 -15.23 -2.32
N VAL A 46 10.50 -16.06 -1.30
CA VAL A 46 9.25 -16.49 -0.67
C VAL A 46 9.29 -16.01 0.78
N PRO A 47 8.68 -14.87 1.09
CA PRO A 47 8.71 -14.32 2.44
C PRO A 47 7.82 -15.12 3.41
N VAL A 48 8.19 -15.13 4.67
CA VAL A 48 7.49 -15.82 5.77
C VAL A 48 6.82 -14.78 6.66
N ILE A 49 5.56 -15.03 7.04
CA ILE A 49 4.80 -14.15 7.93
C ILE A 49 5.53 -14.00 9.27
N ASN A 50 5.54 -12.78 9.79
CA ASN A 50 6.23 -12.37 11.01
C ASN A 50 7.77 -12.44 10.94
N GLU A 51 8.35 -12.76 9.80
CA GLU A 51 9.78 -12.64 9.59
C GLU A 51 10.16 -11.21 9.18
N THR A 52 11.31 -10.74 9.67
CA THR A 52 11.86 -9.43 9.39
C THR A 52 12.90 -9.50 8.28
N TYR A 53 12.80 -8.59 7.35
CA TYR A 53 13.64 -8.50 6.16
C TYR A 53 14.30 -7.14 6.06
N THR A 54 15.55 -7.12 5.58
CA THR A 54 16.30 -5.90 5.30
C THR A 54 16.47 -5.74 3.80
N LEU A 55 15.94 -4.69 3.24
CA LEU A 55 16.20 -4.24 1.87
C LEU A 55 17.56 -3.53 1.83
N THR A 56 18.35 -3.82 0.81
CA THR A 56 19.55 -3.06 0.44
C THR A 56 19.46 -2.68 -1.03
N VAL A 57 19.61 -1.40 -1.33
CA VAL A 57 19.67 -0.88 -2.70
C VAL A 57 20.97 -0.08 -2.86
N VAL A 58 21.79 -0.47 -3.84
CA VAL A 58 22.99 0.29 -4.21
C VAL A 58 22.78 0.90 -5.60
N SER A 59 22.82 2.22 -5.67
CA SER A 59 22.62 2.96 -6.92
C SER A 59 23.49 4.22 -6.95
N LYS A 60 24.19 4.45 -8.05
CA LYS A 60 25.03 5.65 -8.26
C LYS A 60 26.00 5.93 -7.11
N GLY A 61 26.61 4.88 -6.55
CA GLY A 61 27.55 4.99 -5.43
C GLY A 61 26.92 5.28 -4.08
N GLN A 62 25.59 5.28 -3.98
CA GLN A 62 24.85 5.44 -2.73
C GLN A 62 24.25 4.11 -2.29
N THR A 63 24.21 3.86 -1.00
CA THR A 63 23.59 2.68 -0.40
C THR A 63 22.39 3.09 0.44
N TYR A 64 21.27 2.46 0.15
CA TYR A 64 20.00 2.67 0.84
C TYR A 64 19.58 1.38 1.54
N THR A 65 19.10 1.49 2.77
CA THR A 65 18.62 0.34 3.55
C THR A 65 17.26 0.64 4.17
N ALA A 66 16.46 -0.40 4.31
CA ALA A 66 15.22 -0.35 5.09
C ALA A 66 14.93 -1.73 5.68
N THR A 67 14.25 -1.75 6.81
CA THR A 67 13.85 -2.99 7.47
C THR A 67 12.35 -2.98 7.67
N GLU A 68 11.70 -4.12 7.38
CA GLU A 68 10.27 -4.31 7.58
C GLU A 68 9.97 -5.77 7.93
N THR A 69 8.87 -5.98 8.65
CA THR A 69 8.38 -7.32 9.01
C THR A 69 7.14 -7.62 8.19
N LEU A 70 7.08 -8.83 7.59
CA LEU A 70 5.90 -9.25 6.83
C LEU A 70 4.71 -9.40 7.77
N GLN A 71 3.69 -8.60 7.55
CA GLN A 71 2.45 -8.62 8.33
C GLN A 71 1.43 -9.57 7.71
N PRO A 72 0.71 -10.37 8.54
CA PRO A 72 -0.41 -11.18 8.08
C PRO A 72 -1.61 -10.30 7.71
N VAL A 73 -2.49 -10.80 6.84
CA VAL A 73 -3.76 -10.15 6.51
C VAL A 73 -4.93 -10.98 7.05
N ALA A 74 -5.97 -10.31 7.53
CA ALA A 74 -7.26 -10.94 7.79
C ALA A 74 -7.95 -11.25 6.43
N PRO A 75 -8.26 -12.53 6.10
CA PRO A 75 -8.83 -12.86 4.80
C PRO A 75 -10.21 -12.25 4.58
N ILE A 76 -10.50 -11.84 3.35
CA ILE A 76 -11.83 -11.37 2.95
C ILE A 76 -12.81 -12.54 3.03
N THR A 77 -13.84 -12.42 3.85
CA THR A 77 -14.85 -13.47 4.07
C THR A 77 -16.01 -13.38 3.09
N LYS A 78 -16.45 -12.18 2.75
CA LYS A 78 -17.57 -11.93 1.82
C LYS A 78 -17.52 -10.54 1.22
N LEU A 79 -18.23 -10.37 0.11
CA LEU A 79 -18.52 -9.08 -0.52
C LEU A 79 -20.03 -8.90 -0.55
N GLU A 80 -20.50 -7.72 -0.20
CA GLU A 80 -21.94 -7.38 -0.27
C GLU A 80 -22.13 -6.09 -1.07
N GLN A 81 -22.96 -6.14 -2.10
CA GLN A 81 -23.36 -4.96 -2.87
C GLN A 81 -24.65 -4.38 -2.29
N LYS A 82 -24.68 -3.07 -2.16
CA LYS A 82 -25.88 -2.26 -1.94
C LYS A 82 -26.04 -1.28 -3.10
N ASN A 83 -27.27 -1.10 -3.57
CA ASN A 83 -27.62 -0.16 -4.63
C ASN A 83 -28.29 1.12 -4.12
N ASP A 84 -28.46 1.20 -2.82
CA ASP A 84 -29.06 2.29 -2.05
C ASP A 84 -28.09 2.82 -0.98
N GLY A 85 -26.79 2.82 -1.32
CA GLY A 85 -25.72 3.30 -0.46
C GLY A 85 -25.44 4.80 -0.61
N GLY A 86 -24.29 5.24 -0.07
CA GLY A 86 -23.92 6.65 -0.05
C GLY A 86 -24.76 7.49 0.92
N ILE A 87 -24.47 8.79 0.97
CA ILE A 87 -25.18 9.75 1.83
C ILE A 87 -26.59 10.03 1.28
N THR A 88 -26.74 10.00 -0.04
CA THR A 88 -28.01 10.29 -0.74
C THR A 88 -28.90 9.06 -0.91
N GLY A 89 -28.36 7.85 -0.71
CA GLY A 89 -29.09 6.59 -0.81
C GLY A 89 -29.35 6.12 -2.24
N ASP A 90 -28.55 6.57 -3.19
CA ASP A 90 -28.64 6.23 -4.62
C ASP A 90 -27.30 5.78 -5.24
N GLU A 91 -26.30 5.55 -4.38
CA GLU A 91 -24.98 5.10 -4.81
C GLU A 91 -24.83 3.59 -4.66
N ILE A 92 -24.05 2.99 -5.57
CA ILE A 92 -23.66 1.59 -5.45
C ILE A 92 -22.45 1.50 -4.53
N GLU A 93 -22.62 0.76 -3.43
CA GLU A 93 -21.56 0.42 -2.50
C GLU A 93 -21.22 -1.07 -2.58
N VAL A 94 -19.93 -1.41 -2.47
CA VAL A 94 -19.49 -2.78 -2.22
C VAL A 94 -18.74 -2.82 -0.90
N LYS A 95 -19.30 -3.58 0.06
CA LYS A 95 -18.68 -3.84 1.36
C LYS A 95 -17.80 -5.06 1.28
N THR A 96 -16.57 -4.93 1.78
CA THR A 96 -15.56 -5.98 1.84
C THR A 96 -15.39 -6.39 3.30
N PHE A 97 -15.93 -7.54 3.68
CA PHE A 97 -15.94 -8.02 5.07
C PHE A 97 -14.73 -8.93 5.35
N TYR A 98 -14.26 -8.88 6.59
CA TYR A 98 -13.25 -9.76 7.15
C TYR A 98 -13.45 -9.89 8.66
N ASN A 99 -12.83 -10.93 9.27
CA ASN A 99 -12.82 -11.10 10.71
C ASN A 99 -11.45 -10.66 11.24
N ASP A 100 -11.45 -9.65 12.08
CA ASP A 100 -10.24 -9.16 12.71
C ASP A 100 -9.75 -10.16 13.78
N PRO A 101 -8.42 -10.46 13.86
CA PRO A 101 -7.86 -11.31 14.91
C PRO A 101 -7.87 -10.61 16.27
N ALA A 102 -8.48 -11.21 17.28
CA ALA A 102 -8.62 -10.61 18.61
C ALA A 102 -7.30 -10.50 19.38
N GLY A 103 -7.14 -9.41 20.11
CA GLY A 103 -6.12 -9.24 21.15
C GLY A 103 -4.73 -8.86 20.65
N ILE A 104 -4.60 -8.53 19.38
CA ILE A 104 -3.36 -8.01 18.78
C ILE A 104 -3.69 -6.79 17.91
N PRO A 105 -2.96 -5.67 18.02
CA PRO A 105 -3.21 -4.52 17.17
C PRO A 105 -2.97 -4.81 15.70
N ASN A 106 -3.99 -4.69 14.87
CA ASN A 106 -3.93 -4.90 13.44
C ASN A 106 -4.08 -3.59 12.68
N TYR A 107 -3.39 -3.50 11.56
CA TYR A 107 -3.41 -2.35 10.65
C TYR A 107 -3.62 -2.84 9.24
N TYR A 108 -4.47 -2.15 8.50
CA TYR A 108 -4.92 -2.56 7.18
C TYR A 108 -4.76 -1.44 6.14
N LEU A 109 -4.49 -1.86 4.90
CA LEU A 109 -4.56 -1.01 3.72
C LEU A 109 -5.48 -1.69 2.71
N TYR A 110 -6.39 -0.92 2.15
CA TYR A 110 -7.28 -1.36 1.08
C TYR A 110 -6.94 -0.60 -0.19
N LYS A 111 -6.83 -1.35 -1.29
CA LYS A 111 -6.70 -0.79 -2.61
C LYS A 111 -7.90 -1.23 -3.44
N TYR A 112 -8.69 -0.27 -3.88
CA TYR A 112 -9.79 -0.46 -4.81
C TYR A 112 -9.39 0.05 -6.19
N THR A 113 -9.40 -0.83 -7.19
CA THR A 113 -9.17 -0.48 -8.59
C THR A 113 -10.46 -0.71 -9.35
N TYR A 114 -10.90 0.28 -10.09
CA TYR A 114 -12.19 0.28 -10.77
C TYR A 114 -11.98 0.28 -12.28
N SER A 115 -12.84 -0.45 -13.04
CA SER A 115 -12.78 -0.48 -14.50
C SER A 115 -13.14 0.87 -15.16
N ASN A 116 -13.88 1.73 -14.45
CA ASN A 116 -14.33 3.04 -14.91
C ASN A 116 -13.41 4.18 -14.47
N GLN A 117 -12.32 3.91 -13.75
CA GLN A 117 -11.36 4.92 -13.27
C GLN A 117 -9.91 4.53 -13.58
N VAL A 118 -9.08 5.53 -13.82
CA VAL A 118 -7.63 5.32 -14.05
C VAL A 118 -6.86 5.14 -12.74
N LYS A 119 -7.30 5.83 -11.67
CA LYS A 119 -6.61 5.82 -10.37
C LYS A 119 -7.31 4.85 -9.42
N SER A 120 -6.52 4.10 -8.66
CA SER A 120 -7.03 3.30 -7.55
C SER A 120 -7.28 4.19 -6.33
N ASN A 121 -8.29 3.85 -5.56
CA ASN A 121 -8.51 4.44 -4.25
C ASN A 121 -7.78 3.65 -3.18
N LEU A 122 -7.16 4.34 -2.24
CA LEU A 122 -6.43 3.76 -1.11
C LEU A 122 -7.06 4.22 0.19
N TYR A 123 -7.27 3.28 1.11
CA TYR A 123 -7.77 3.54 2.45
C TYR A 123 -6.92 2.78 3.45
N VAL A 124 -6.74 3.36 4.62
CA VAL A 124 -6.06 2.70 5.74
C VAL A 124 -6.97 2.67 6.95
N ASP A 125 -6.89 1.59 7.70
CA ASP A 125 -7.66 1.41 8.93
C ASP A 125 -6.85 0.71 10.01
N ARG A 126 -7.33 0.75 11.24
CA ARG A 126 -6.78 0.08 12.41
C ARG A 126 -7.91 -0.46 13.27
N ASP A 127 -7.67 -1.55 13.93
CA ASP A 127 -8.66 -2.32 14.68
C ASP A 127 -9.12 -1.71 16.02
N GLU A 128 -8.68 -0.49 16.35
CA GLU A 128 -8.91 0.15 17.67
C GLU A 128 -10.37 0.05 18.17
N PHE A 129 -11.35 0.01 17.26
CA PHE A 129 -12.78 -0.03 17.60
C PHE A 129 -13.47 -1.33 17.21
N PHE A 130 -12.76 -2.29 16.60
CA PHE A 130 -13.36 -3.56 16.14
C PHE A 130 -12.49 -4.78 16.39
N ASP A 131 -11.48 -4.69 17.29
CA ASP A 131 -10.61 -5.81 17.67
C ASP A 131 -11.41 -7.09 17.96
N GLY A 132 -11.08 -8.17 17.23
CA GLY A 132 -11.71 -9.48 17.34
C GLY A 132 -13.11 -9.60 16.75
N ASN A 133 -13.59 -8.64 15.98
CA ASN A 133 -14.94 -8.64 15.41
C ASN A 133 -14.91 -8.70 13.87
N GLU A 134 -16.07 -9.06 13.29
CA GLU A 134 -16.28 -8.85 11.86
C GLU A 134 -16.34 -7.35 11.59
N PHE A 135 -15.58 -6.90 10.62
CA PHE A 135 -15.56 -5.53 10.16
C PHE A 135 -15.58 -5.47 8.64
N PHE A 136 -15.71 -4.27 8.07
CA PHE A 136 -15.75 -4.09 6.63
C PHE A 136 -15.16 -2.76 6.18
N SER A 137 -14.55 -2.77 4.99
CA SER A 137 -14.24 -1.57 4.21
C SER A 137 -15.29 -1.36 3.12
N ILE A 138 -15.50 -0.11 2.69
CA ILE A 138 -16.48 0.25 1.66
C ILE A 138 -15.76 0.83 0.44
N SER A 139 -16.16 0.37 -0.75
CA SER A 139 -15.75 1.02 -1.99
C SER A 139 -16.35 2.44 -2.07
N GLN A 140 -15.56 3.43 -2.44
CA GLN A 140 -16.01 4.81 -2.60
C GLN A 140 -15.81 5.23 -4.07
N ASN A 141 -16.83 4.96 -4.87
CA ASN A 141 -16.90 5.39 -6.27
C ASN A 141 -18.38 5.58 -6.61
N ASP A 142 -18.80 6.82 -6.62
CA ASP A 142 -20.17 7.28 -6.89
C ASP A 142 -20.59 7.13 -8.37
N GLU A 143 -19.64 6.80 -9.26
CA GLU A 143 -19.90 6.59 -10.69
C GLU A 143 -20.08 5.12 -11.07
N LEU A 144 -20.12 4.19 -10.11
CA LEU A 144 -20.29 2.76 -10.38
C LEU A 144 -21.62 2.45 -11.07
N LYS A 145 -21.56 1.56 -12.04
CA LYS A 145 -22.72 1.09 -12.82
C LYS A 145 -22.68 -0.43 -12.95
N LYS A 146 -23.83 -1.02 -13.18
CA LYS A 146 -23.95 -2.44 -13.52
C LYS A 146 -23.01 -2.84 -14.64
N GLY A 147 -22.22 -3.89 -14.42
CA GLY A 147 -21.21 -4.39 -15.32
C GLY A 147 -19.79 -3.88 -15.07
N ASP A 148 -19.62 -2.82 -14.28
CA ASP A 148 -18.29 -2.37 -13.85
C ASP A 148 -17.61 -3.42 -12.99
N LYS A 149 -16.27 -3.45 -13.04
CA LYS A 149 -15.45 -4.36 -12.25
C LYS A 149 -14.70 -3.60 -11.17
N ILE A 150 -14.67 -4.19 -9.99
CA ILE A 150 -13.85 -3.74 -8.86
C ILE A 150 -12.85 -4.84 -8.54
N GLU A 151 -11.57 -4.48 -8.50
CA GLU A 151 -10.51 -5.30 -7.94
C GLU A 151 -10.17 -4.76 -6.55
N ILE A 152 -10.22 -5.62 -5.56
CA ILE A 152 -10.05 -5.29 -4.16
C ILE A 152 -8.82 -6.03 -3.67
N THR A 153 -7.82 -5.29 -3.20
CA THR A 153 -6.67 -5.86 -2.52
C THR A 153 -6.66 -5.39 -1.08
N HIS A 154 -6.70 -6.33 -0.16
CA HIS A 154 -6.62 -6.13 1.28
C HIS A 154 -5.22 -6.52 1.73
N TYR A 155 -4.53 -5.65 2.45
CA TYR A 155 -3.16 -5.81 2.93
C TYR A 155 -3.14 -5.78 4.45
N GLY A 156 -2.44 -6.73 5.07
CA GLY A 156 -1.97 -6.56 6.44
C GLY A 156 -0.70 -5.72 6.45
N ILE A 157 -0.66 -4.65 7.23
CA ILE A 157 0.45 -3.70 7.21
C ILE A 157 0.99 -3.44 8.62
N SER A 158 2.25 -3.01 8.71
CA SER A 158 2.83 -2.59 9.99
C SER A 158 2.25 -1.25 10.46
N LYS A 159 2.28 -1.01 11.77
CA LYS A 159 1.92 0.29 12.34
C LYS A 159 2.71 1.45 11.73
N ALA A 160 3.99 1.23 11.43
CA ALA A 160 4.84 2.25 10.83
C ALA A 160 4.37 2.58 9.41
N TYR A 161 4.03 1.56 8.62
CA TYR A 161 3.50 1.76 7.28
C TYR A 161 2.09 2.36 7.29
N TYR A 162 1.23 1.97 8.23
CA TYR A 162 -0.07 2.61 8.46
C TYR A 162 0.09 4.13 8.69
N ASN A 163 0.98 4.55 9.60
CA ASN A 163 1.22 5.95 9.86
C ASN A 163 1.71 6.71 8.62
N TYR A 164 2.63 6.11 7.86
CA TYR A 164 3.12 6.68 6.61
C TYR A 164 2.00 6.83 5.58
N MET A 165 1.22 5.77 5.35
CA MET A 165 0.13 5.77 4.38
C MET A 165 -1.03 6.69 4.79
N SER A 166 -1.35 6.79 6.09
CA SER A 166 -2.36 7.72 6.59
C SER A 166 -2.08 9.17 6.18
N ILE A 167 -0.81 9.58 6.26
CA ILE A 167 -0.40 10.92 5.82
C ILE A 167 -0.49 11.02 4.30
N LEU A 168 0.02 10.03 3.54
CA LEU A 168 -0.03 10.05 2.08
C LEU A 168 -1.46 10.10 1.55
N VAL A 169 -2.35 9.26 2.09
CA VAL A 169 -3.76 9.22 1.68
C VAL A 169 -4.46 10.54 2.00
N SER A 170 -4.16 11.15 3.15
CA SER A 170 -4.73 12.45 3.51
C SER A 170 -4.27 13.59 2.59
N ILE A 171 -3.03 13.52 2.08
CA ILE A 171 -2.50 14.51 1.13
C ILE A 171 -3.04 14.30 -0.29
N ALA A 172 -3.10 13.02 -0.73
CA ALA A 172 -3.47 12.66 -2.09
C ALA A 172 -4.99 12.61 -2.34
N GLY A 173 -5.78 12.46 -1.27
CA GLY A 173 -7.24 12.40 -1.35
C GLY A 173 -7.84 13.78 -1.64
N ASN A 174 -9.05 13.80 -2.24
CA ASN A 174 -9.83 15.01 -2.50
C ASN A 174 -10.23 15.80 -1.23
N ASN A 175 -9.93 15.26 -0.05
CA ASN A 175 -9.97 15.97 1.23
C ASN A 175 -8.76 16.91 1.43
N GLY A 176 -7.96 17.09 0.37
CA GLY A 176 -6.84 18.01 0.32
C GLY A 176 -7.29 19.43 0.54
N GLY A 177 -6.97 19.91 1.70
CA GLY A 177 -6.72 21.29 2.01
C GLY A 177 -7.83 22.27 1.69
N GLY A 178 -8.71 22.52 2.66
CA GLY A 178 -9.32 23.83 2.74
C GLY A 178 -8.22 24.92 2.79
N PRO A 179 -8.53 26.16 2.47
CA PRO A 179 -7.56 27.27 2.35
C PRO A 179 -6.76 27.58 3.63
N PHE A 180 -7.03 26.85 4.71
CA PHE A 180 -6.38 27.02 6.03
C PHE A 180 -5.56 25.79 6.46
N GLN A 181 -5.40 24.76 5.64
CA GLN A 181 -4.55 23.62 5.98
C GLN A 181 -3.08 23.96 5.65
N SER A 182 -2.22 23.80 6.64
CA SER A 182 -0.78 23.87 6.41
C SER A 182 -0.37 22.74 5.46
N PRO A 183 0.48 23.00 4.46
CA PRO A 183 1.03 21.92 3.65
C PRO A 183 1.66 20.88 4.58
N PRO A 184 1.35 19.58 4.38
CA PRO A 184 1.95 18.58 5.23
C PRO A 184 3.47 18.60 5.06
N ALA A 185 4.17 18.40 6.15
CA ALA A 185 5.61 18.21 6.13
C ALA A 185 5.97 17.06 5.19
N THR A 186 7.18 17.08 4.63
CA THR A 186 7.69 16.01 3.78
C THR A 186 7.50 14.65 4.45
N VAL A 187 6.74 13.76 3.81
CA VAL A 187 6.50 12.42 4.33
C VAL A 187 7.74 11.57 4.08
N ARG A 188 8.41 11.19 5.15
CA ARG A 188 9.59 10.31 5.07
C ARG A 188 9.16 8.87 5.28
N GLY A 189 9.65 7.97 4.41
CA GLY A 189 9.52 6.53 4.57
C GLY A 189 10.53 5.95 5.56
N ASN A 190 10.68 4.62 5.52
CA ASN A 190 11.64 3.90 6.37
C ASN A 190 13.00 3.67 5.69
N ILE A 191 13.18 4.12 4.44
CA ILE A 191 14.44 3.93 3.71
C ILE A 191 15.47 4.98 4.16
N ILE A 192 16.66 4.52 4.52
CA ILE A 192 17.76 5.36 4.99
C ILE A 192 18.91 5.28 3.98
N ASN A 193 19.43 6.43 3.57
CA ASN A 193 20.70 6.49 2.85
C ASN A 193 21.85 6.39 3.86
N THR A 194 22.59 5.30 3.82
CA THR A 194 23.70 5.02 4.74
C THR A 194 25.00 5.66 4.28
N THR A 195 25.11 6.07 3.02
CA THR A 195 26.28 6.73 2.46
C THR A 195 26.23 8.24 2.70
N ASP A 196 25.07 8.86 2.49
CA ASP A 196 24.86 10.28 2.70
C ASP A 196 23.48 10.52 3.34
N LYS A 197 23.47 10.77 4.64
CA LYS A 197 22.24 10.98 5.40
C LYS A 197 21.49 12.26 5.02
N ALA A 198 22.15 13.23 4.40
CA ALA A 198 21.51 14.46 3.93
C ALA A 198 20.70 14.21 2.66
N ASN A 199 21.10 13.26 1.82
CA ASN A 199 20.41 12.83 0.61
C ASN A 199 19.45 11.66 0.95
N TYR A 200 18.37 11.94 1.65
CA TYR A 200 17.41 10.93 2.09
C TYR A 200 16.37 10.60 1.00
N PRO A 201 16.00 9.32 0.84
CA PRO A 201 14.92 8.92 -0.06
C PRO A 201 13.55 9.17 0.56
N LEU A 202 12.51 9.28 -0.29
CA LEU A 202 11.13 9.49 0.14
C LEU A 202 10.28 8.21 0.13
N GLY A 203 10.79 7.11 -0.43
CA GLY A 203 10.06 5.85 -0.56
C GLY A 203 9.90 5.09 0.75
N TYR A 204 9.03 4.09 0.73
CA TYR A 204 8.84 3.17 1.83
C TYR A 204 9.03 1.72 1.35
N PHE A 205 9.74 0.92 2.10
CA PHE A 205 9.84 -0.52 1.94
C PHE A 205 8.82 -1.18 2.86
N SER A 206 7.78 -1.78 2.28
CA SER A 206 6.74 -2.51 3.01
C SER A 206 6.69 -3.97 2.59
N LEU A 207 6.29 -4.82 3.52
CA LEU A 207 6.01 -6.24 3.30
C LEU A 207 4.64 -6.55 3.89
N SER A 208 3.77 -7.10 3.06
CA SER A 208 2.38 -7.36 3.43
C SER A 208 1.91 -8.67 2.83
N GLU A 209 1.27 -9.50 3.63
CA GLU A 209 0.38 -10.51 3.07
C GLU A 209 -0.83 -9.82 2.46
N ILE A 210 -1.38 -10.37 1.39
CA ILE A 210 -2.54 -9.81 0.70
C ILE A 210 -3.64 -10.85 0.54
N ASP A 211 -4.88 -10.38 0.57
CA ASP A 211 -6.02 -11.11 0.00
C ASP A 211 -6.65 -10.28 -1.13
N PHE A 212 -6.98 -10.94 -2.22
CA PHE A 212 -7.46 -10.31 -3.45
C PHE A 212 -8.83 -10.86 -3.84
N ARG A 213 -9.74 -9.96 -4.22
CA ARG A 213 -11.03 -10.31 -4.79
C ARG A 213 -11.30 -9.44 -6.01
N SER A 214 -11.97 -10.04 -7.00
CA SER A 214 -12.56 -9.32 -8.13
C SER A 214 -14.08 -9.45 -8.06
N TYR A 215 -14.78 -8.34 -8.25
CA TYR A 215 -16.25 -8.28 -8.19
C TYR A 215 -16.79 -7.53 -9.41
N THR A 216 -17.89 -8.02 -9.96
CA THR A 216 -18.61 -7.34 -11.04
C THR A 216 -19.94 -6.84 -10.51
N ILE A 217 -20.22 -5.55 -10.67
CA ILE A 217 -21.44 -4.88 -10.23
C ILE A 217 -22.66 -5.49 -10.92
N GLN A 218 -23.66 -5.86 -10.13
CA GLN A 218 -24.87 -6.57 -10.55
C GLN A 218 -26.03 -5.65 -10.94
#